data_57f0555648233692f054c0a91b8437b0
#
_entry.id   57f0555648233692f054c0a91b8437b0
#
_cell.length_a   1.000
_cell.length_b   1.000
_cell.length_c   1.000
_cell.angle_alpha   90.00
_cell.angle_beta   90.00
_cell.angle_gamma   90.00
#
_symmetry.space_group_name_H-M   'P 1'
#
loop_
_entity.id
_entity.type
_entity.pdbx_description
1 polymer ?
#
loop_
_entity_poly.entity_id
_entity_poly.type
_entity_poly.pdbx_seq_one_letter_code
_entity_poly.pdbx_strand_id
1 'polypeptide(L)'
;MPPSAVKTLRDLIYWQYAKIISESAGFGKGNYRFIMDRFKRLQSGEIEWSSSIREWIKEKESPDQCIYCGVEERLTVDHMIPLSRGGPDHPDNAVMVCSHCNSSKGDKRLYEFFELKNRNKIPRIAEGKYLKILYDELDRRVLLDMDKNNISNLCDMCDLGEKCPVPEELTVYCLEGIFIKG
;
A
#
# COMPACT_ATOMS: atom_id res chain seq x y z
N MET A 1 -0.61 -13.83 6.12
CA MET A 1 0.76 -13.35 6.43
C MET A 1 1.62 -13.39 5.19
N PRO A 2 2.62 -12.54 5.03
CA PRO A 2 3.59 -12.67 3.95
C PRO A 2 4.44 -13.94 4.13
N PRO A 3 4.98 -14.50 3.04
CA PRO A 3 5.84 -15.69 3.13
C PRO A 3 7.16 -15.38 3.85
N SER A 4 7.85 -16.43 4.30
CA SER A 4 9.15 -16.32 5.00
C SER A 4 10.26 -15.63 4.18
N ALA A 5 10.10 -15.60 2.85
CA ALA A 5 11.01 -14.90 1.94
C ALA A 5 10.92 -13.36 2.06
N VAL A 6 9.82 -12.83 2.59
CA VAL A 6 9.67 -11.39 2.88
C VAL A 6 10.35 -11.11 4.21
N LYS A 7 11.43 -10.33 4.18
CA LYS A 7 12.28 -10.06 5.34
C LYS A 7 12.31 -8.59 5.74
N THR A 8 12.10 -7.69 4.80
CA THR A 8 12.19 -6.24 5.01
C THR A 8 10.91 -5.53 4.62
N LEU A 9 10.78 -4.23 4.94
CA LEU A 9 9.68 -3.39 4.47
C LEU A 9 9.69 -3.27 2.94
N ARG A 10 10.87 -3.20 2.31
CA ARG A 10 11.03 -3.24 0.85
C ARG A 10 10.45 -4.53 0.28
N ASP A 11 10.81 -5.66 0.85
CA ASP A 11 10.27 -6.96 0.45
C ASP A 11 8.75 -7.02 0.57
N LEU A 12 8.20 -6.42 1.63
CA LEU A 12 6.76 -6.39 1.85
C LEU A 12 6.03 -5.58 0.76
N ILE A 13 6.58 -4.42 0.37
CA ILE A 13 6.07 -3.64 -0.76
C ILE A 13 6.15 -4.44 -2.05
N TYR A 14 7.29 -5.05 -2.34
CA TYR A 14 7.48 -5.88 -3.53
C TYR A 14 6.53 -7.08 -3.57
N TRP A 15 6.25 -7.69 -2.41
CA TRP A 15 5.28 -8.77 -2.30
C TRP A 15 3.85 -8.32 -2.63
N GLN A 16 3.40 -7.17 -2.10
CA GLN A 16 2.09 -6.62 -2.46
C GLN A 16 2.02 -6.24 -3.94
N TYR A 17 3.08 -5.63 -4.47
CA TYR A 17 3.14 -5.27 -5.88
C TYR A 17 3.14 -6.49 -6.81
N ALA A 18 3.84 -7.56 -6.44
CA ALA A 18 3.79 -8.82 -7.17
C ALA A 18 2.37 -9.41 -7.26
N LYS A 19 1.54 -9.21 -6.22
CA LYS A 19 0.11 -9.58 -6.27
C LYS A 19 -0.67 -8.71 -7.27
N ILE A 20 -0.38 -7.41 -7.33
CA ILE A 20 -0.99 -6.50 -8.31
C ILE A 20 -0.63 -6.94 -9.72
N ILE A 21 0.64 -7.28 -9.98
CA ILE A 21 1.08 -7.82 -11.28
C ILE A 21 0.33 -9.13 -11.61
N SER A 22 0.19 -10.03 -10.64
CA SER A 22 -0.53 -11.30 -10.83
C SER A 22 -2.00 -11.09 -11.19
N GLU A 23 -2.66 -10.15 -10.52
CA GLU A 23 -4.05 -9.78 -10.83
C GLU A 23 -4.17 -9.14 -12.22
N SER A 24 -3.24 -8.25 -12.58
CA SER A 24 -3.18 -7.62 -13.91
C SER A 24 -2.99 -8.62 -15.04
N ALA A 25 -2.26 -9.71 -14.77
CA ALA A 25 -2.04 -10.81 -15.71
C ALA A 25 -3.20 -11.84 -15.74
N GLY A 26 -4.29 -11.60 -15.00
CA GLY A 26 -5.47 -12.48 -14.98
C GLY A 26 -5.36 -13.68 -14.03
N PHE A 27 -4.26 -13.81 -13.25
CA PHE A 27 -4.07 -14.92 -12.32
C PHE A 27 -4.64 -14.67 -10.92
N GLY A 28 -5.11 -13.43 -10.65
CA GLY A 28 -5.61 -13.02 -9.35
C GLY A 28 -4.51 -12.87 -8.27
N LYS A 29 -4.88 -12.27 -7.13
CA LYS A 29 -3.95 -12.01 -5.99
C LYS A 29 -3.64 -13.26 -5.15
N GLY A 30 -4.11 -14.44 -5.54
CA GLY A 30 -3.92 -15.72 -4.82
C GLY A 30 -2.96 -16.70 -5.48
N ASN A 31 -2.49 -16.46 -6.69
CA ASN A 31 -1.59 -17.37 -7.39
C ASN A 31 -0.16 -17.29 -6.84
N TYR A 32 0.09 -18.06 -5.77
CA TYR A 32 1.35 -18.02 -5.03
C TYR A 32 2.59 -18.23 -5.91
N ARG A 33 2.55 -19.18 -6.83
CA ARG A 33 3.69 -19.50 -7.70
C ARG A 33 4.06 -18.32 -8.60
N PHE A 34 3.06 -17.72 -9.24
CA PHE A 34 3.28 -16.56 -10.09
C PHE A 34 3.73 -15.34 -9.30
N ILE A 35 3.09 -15.08 -8.15
CA ILE A 35 3.44 -13.96 -7.26
C ILE A 35 4.88 -14.10 -6.76
N MET A 36 5.30 -15.30 -6.36
CA MET A 36 6.67 -15.55 -5.88
C MET A 36 7.71 -15.33 -6.98
N ASP A 37 7.40 -15.72 -8.22
CA ASP A 37 8.28 -15.44 -9.36
C ASP A 37 8.45 -13.92 -9.57
N ARG A 38 7.35 -13.18 -9.63
CA ARG A 38 7.39 -11.71 -9.78
C ARG A 38 8.11 -11.03 -8.61
N PHE A 39 7.89 -11.49 -7.40
CA PHE A 39 8.57 -10.99 -6.20
C PHE A 39 10.10 -11.17 -6.29
N LYS A 40 10.57 -12.35 -6.69
CA LYS A 40 12.01 -12.59 -6.87
C LYS A 40 12.62 -11.71 -7.96
N ARG A 41 11.89 -11.46 -9.04
CA ARG A 41 12.35 -10.59 -10.13
C ARG A 41 12.38 -9.11 -9.73
N LEU A 42 11.51 -8.68 -8.83
CA LEU A 42 11.60 -7.35 -8.20
C LEU A 42 12.83 -7.26 -7.28
N GLN A 43 13.08 -8.30 -6.47
CA GLN A 43 14.26 -8.34 -5.59
C GLN A 43 15.58 -8.33 -6.38
N SER A 44 15.65 -9.01 -7.53
CA SER A 44 16.85 -9.05 -8.37
C SER A 44 17.03 -7.81 -9.25
N GLY A 45 16.04 -6.89 -9.30
CA GLY A 45 16.06 -5.74 -10.18
C GLY A 45 15.72 -6.05 -11.64
N GLU A 46 15.35 -7.29 -11.98
CA GLU A 46 14.89 -7.65 -13.33
C GLU A 46 13.57 -6.95 -13.68
N ILE A 47 12.72 -6.70 -12.69
CA ILE A 47 11.58 -5.78 -12.80
C ILE A 47 11.95 -4.54 -12.01
N GLU A 48 12.07 -3.42 -12.70
CA GLU A 48 12.34 -2.13 -12.07
C GLU A 48 11.07 -1.56 -11.44
N TRP A 49 11.10 -1.41 -10.11
CA TRP A 49 9.99 -0.87 -9.33
C TRP A 49 9.47 0.47 -9.86
N SER A 50 10.32 1.46 -10.03
CA SER A 50 9.91 2.83 -10.30
C SER A 50 9.30 3.05 -11.68
N SER A 51 9.82 2.38 -12.73
CA SER A 51 9.33 2.52 -14.09
C SER A 51 8.01 1.76 -14.28
N SER A 52 7.96 0.50 -13.87
CA SER A 52 6.79 -0.35 -14.08
C SER A 52 5.54 0.16 -13.37
N ILE A 53 5.66 0.60 -12.12
CA ILE A 53 4.50 1.10 -11.36
C ILE A 53 4.02 2.46 -11.88
N ARG A 54 4.93 3.35 -12.28
CA ARG A 54 4.58 4.68 -12.77
C ARG A 54 3.83 4.64 -14.08
N GLU A 55 4.29 3.86 -15.04
CA GLU A 55 3.65 3.71 -16.34
C GLU A 55 2.27 3.06 -16.19
N TRP A 56 2.19 2.01 -15.40
CA TRP A 56 0.94 1.31 -15.16
C TRP A 56 -0.14 2.19 -14.51
N ILE A 57 0.21 3.03 -13.53
CA ILE A 57 -0.73 3.95 -12.88
C ILE A 57 -1.24 4.99 -13.89
N LYS A 58 -0.35 5.60 -14.67
CA LYS A 58 -0.72 6.60 -15.69
C LYS A 58 -1.72 6.06 -16.71
N GLU A 59 -1.57 4.80 -17.10
CA GLU A 59 -2.45 4.18 -18.09
C GLU A 59 -3.84 3.82 -17.57
N LYS A 60 -3.97 3.63 -16.26
CA LYS A 60 -5.17 3.02 -15.66
C LYS A 60 -5.93 3.92 -14.69
N GLU A 61 -5.35 5.03 -14.28
CA GLU A 61 -6.04 5.97 -13.40
C GLU A 61 -7.16 6.70 -14.18
N SER A 62 -8.40 6.59 -13.70
CA SER A 62 -9.54 7.33 -14.24
C SER A 62 -9.94 8.41 -13.24
N PRO A 63 -9.82 9.69 -13.61
CA PRO A 63 -10.20 10.79 -12.72
C PRO A 63 -11.73 10.92 -12.54
N ASP A 64 -12.51 10.29 -13.42
CA ASP A 64 -13.96 10.38 -13.43
C ASP A 64 -14.65 9.31 -12.59
N GLN A 65 -13.88 8.51 -11.85
CA GLN A 65 -14.39 7.42 -11.03
C GLN A 65 -13.80 7.43 -9.63
N CYS A 66 -14.59 6.96 -8.67
CA CYS A 66 -14.09 6.68 -7.33
C CYS A 66 -13.03 5.57 -7.39
N ILE A 67 -11.80 5.87 -6.96
CA ILE A 67 -10.70 4.89 -6.99
C ILE A 67 -10.96 3.64 -6.13
N TYR A 68 -11.87 3.75 -5.14
CA TYR A 68 -12.17 2.64 -4.22
C TYR A 68 -13.35 1.77 -4.66
N CYS A 69 -14.39 2.34 -5.27
CA CYS A 69 -15.60 1.58 -5.62
C CYS A 69 -16.06 1.74 -7.08
N GLY A 70 -15.40 2.58 -7.87
CA GLY A 70 -15.70 2.76 -9.29
C GLY A 70 -16.95 3.60 -9.61
N VAL A 71 -17.64 4.15 -8.61
CA VAL A 71 -18.81 5.03 -8.83
C VAL A 71 -18.36 6.36 -9.41
N GLU A 72 -19.13 6.91 -10.37
CA GLU A 72 -18.83 8.17 -11.08
C GLU A 72 -19.54 9.39 -10.49
N GLU A 73 -20.36 9.20 -9.47
CA GLU A 73 -21.17 10.26 -8.88
C GLU A 73 -20.59 10.84 -7.59
N ARG A 74 -20.82 12.13 -7.36
CA ARG A 74 -20.45 12.85 -6.12
C ARG A 74 -18.98 12.67 -5.76
N LEU A 75 -18.13 12.85 -6.76
CA LEU A 75 -16.69 12.73 -6.60
C LEU A 75 -16.11 13.93 -5.83
N THR A 76 -15.14 13.65 -4.98
CA THR A 76 -14.36 14.62 -4.22
C THR A 76 -12.93 14.13 -4.12
N VAL A 77 -12.02 15.02 -3.74
CA VAL A 77 -10.61 14.64 -3.48
C VAL A 77 -10.47 14.13 -2.06
N ASP A 78 -9.75 13.03 -1.90
CA ASP A 78 -9.32 12.46 -0.62
C ASP A 78 -7.81 12.21 -0.64
N HIS A 79 -7.18 12.25 0.54
CA HIS A 79 -5.78 11.87 0.71
C HIS A 79 -5.71 10.42 1.20
N MET A 80 -5.01 9.55 0.45
CA MET A 80 -4.88 8.12 0.81
C MET A 80 -4.21 7.94 2.17
N ILE A 81 -3.16 8.73 2.45
CA ILE A 81 -2.64 8.95 3.80
C ILE A 81 -3.18 10.30 4.25
N PRO A 82 -4.06 10.35 5.26
CA PRO A 82 -4.65 11.60 5.71
C PRO A 82 -3.60 12.63 6.15
N LEU A 83 -3.81 13.90 5.80
CA LEU A 83 -2.92 14.99 6.24
C LEU A 83 -2.86 15.08 7.76
N SER A 84 -3.99 14.81 8.43
CA SER A 84 -4.08 14.73 9.91
C SER A 84 -3.23 13.62 10.54
N ARG A 85 -2.77 12.66 9.72
CA ARG A 85 -1.92 11.53 10.11
C ARG A 85 -0.51 11.64 9.53
N GLY A 86 -0.08 12.85 9.18
CA GLY A 86 1.27 13.10 8.64
C GLY A 86 1.45 12.67 7.18
N GLY A 87 0.36 12.49 6.44
CA GLY A 87 0.41 12.25 5.00
C GLY A 87 0.96 13.44 4.24
N PRO A 88 1.66 13.23 3.11
CA PRO A 88 2.19 14.33 2.31
C PRO A 88 1.06 15.10 1.60
N ASP A 89 1.15 16.41 1.61
CA ASP A 89 0.29 17.27 0.78
C ASP A 89 0.89 17.34 -0.65
N HIS A 90 0.66 16.27 -1.40
CA HIS A 90 1.21 16.09 -2.74
C HIS A 90 0.16 15.42 -3.65
N PRO A 91 0.11 15.76 -4.96
CA PRO A 91 -0.85 15.17 -5.91
C PRO A 91 -0.84 13.64 -5.95
N ASP A 92 0.32 13.00 -5.73
CA ASP A 92 0.40 11.55 -5.67
C ASP A 92 -0.41 10.95 -4.51
N ASN A 93 -0.58 11.69 -3.40
CA ASN A 93 -1.41 11.28 -2.26
C ASN A 93 -2.90 11.62 -2.44
N ALA A 94 -3.24 12.48 -3.39
CA ALA A 94 -4.60 12.89 -3.68
C ALA A 94 -5.26 11.95 -4.70
N VAL A 95 -6.49 11.52 -4.41
CA VAL A 95 -7.27 10.60 -5.26
C VAL A 95 -8.72 11.04 -5.36
N MET A 96 -9.36 10.71 -6.49
CA MET A 96 -10.81 10.93 -6.66
C MET A 96 -11.58 9.80 -5.99
N VAL A 97 -12.50 10.17 -5.10
CA VAL A 97 -13.36 9.24 -4.35
C VAL A 97 -14.79 9.76 -4.32
N CYS A 98 -15.78 8.87 -4.22
CA CYS A 98 -17.14 9.31 -3.96
C CYS A 98 -17.32 9.75 -2.49
N SER A 99 -18.30 10.61 -2.24
CA SER A 99 -18.60 11.13 -0.90
C SER A 99 -18.83 10.03 0.14
N HIS A 100 -19.41 8.88 -0.27
CA HIS A 100 -19.64 7.74 0.60
C HIS A 100 -18.30 7.08 1.03
N CYS A 101 -17.40 6.79 0.10
CA CYS A 101 -16.10 6.23 0.41
C CYS A 101 -15.26 7.19 1.24
N ASN A 102 -15.28 8.49 0.92
CA ASN A 102 -14.58 9.51 1.67
C ASN A 102 -15.05 9.56 3.14
N SER A 103 -16.37 9.64 3.37
CA SER A 103 -16.94 9.66 4.73
C SER A 103 -16.66 8.36 5.49
N SER A 104 -16.73 7.20 4.81
CA SER A 104 -16.47 5.90 5.43
C SER A 104 -15.00 5.68 5.77
N LYS A 105 -14.08 6.22 4.96
CA LYS A 105 -12.64 6.17 5.22
C LYS A 105 -12.27 7.13 6.36
N GLY A 106 -12.75 8.38 6.32
CA GLY A 106 -12.41 9.38 7.32
C GLY A 106 -10.89 9.57 7.41
N ASP A 107 -10.34 9.50 8.62
CA ASP A 107 -8.92 9.63 8.91
C ASP A 107 -8.12 8.31 8.86
N LYS A 108 -8.73 7.23 8.36
CA LYS A 108 -8.05 5.95 8.19
C LYS A 108 -7.12 5.99 6.97
N ARG A 109 -5.98 5.32 7.07
CA ARG A 109 -5.11 5.02 5.93
C ARG A 109 -5.69 3.86 5.11
N LEU A 110 -5.12 3.55 3.97
CA LEU A 110 -5.72 2.61 3.02
C LEU A 110 -5.91 1.21 3.61
N TYR A 111 -4.88 0.64 4.23
CA TYR A 111 -4.97 -0.70 4.81
C TYR A 111 -5.85 -0.75 6.07
N GLU A 112 -5.90 0.32 6.86
CA GLU A 112 -6.84 0.46 7.97
C GLU A 112 -8.30 0.51 7.47
N PHE A 113 -8.55 1.21 6.35
CA PHE A 113 -9.88 1.32 5.76
C PHE A 113 -10.41 -0.01 5.23
N PHE A 114 -9.59 -0.76 4.50
CA PHE A 114 -9.96 -2.05 3.95
C PHE A 114 -9.84 -3.20 4.96
N GLU A 115 -9.09 -3.04 6.04
CA GLU A 115 -8.74 -4.05 7.03
C GLU A 115 -7.92 -5.24 6.46
N LEU A 116 -7.12 -5.92 7.30
CA LEU A 116 -6.26 -7.03 6.87
C LEU A 116 -6.99 -8.16 6.15
N LYS A 117 -8.20 -8.50 6.64
CA LYS A 117 -9.03 -9.58 6.04
C LYS A 117 -9.48 -9.27 4.62
N ASN A 118 -9.60 -8.00 4.27
CA ASN A 118 -10.07 -7.52 2.98
C ASN A 118 -8.95 -6.96 2.08
N ARG A 119 -7.68 -7.01 2.50
CA ARG A 119 -6.55 -6.42 1.75
C ARG A 119 -6.46 -6.84 0.27
N ASN A 120 -6.89 -8.05 -0.05
CA ASN A 120 -6.91 -8.53 -1.45
C ASN A 120 -8.07 -7.95 -2.27
N LYS A 121 -9.03 -7.25 -1.64
CA LYS A 121 -10.14 -6.56 -2.32
C LYS A 121 -9.81 -5.10 -2.66
N ILE A 122 -8.67 -4.58 -2.20
CA ILE A 122 -8.23 -3.23 -2.54
C ILE A 122 -8.08 -3.13 -4.06
N PRO A 123 -8.71 -2.12 -4.72
CA PRO A 123 -8.56 -1.93 -6.15
C PRO A 123 -7.10 -1.76 -6.55
N ARG A 124 -6.69 -2.41 -7.63
CA ARG A 124 -5.28 -2.45 -8.06
C ARG A 124 -4.63 -1.08 -8.18
N ILE A 125 -5.36 -0.12 -8.76
CA ILE A 125 -4.85 1.24 -8.99
C ILE A 125 -4.66 1.96 -7.65
N ALA A 126 -5.64 1.86 -6.74
CA ALA A 126 -5.54 2.43 -5.40
C ALA A 126 -4.33 1.85 -4.64
N GLU A 127 -4.20 0.53 -4.62
CA GLU A 127 -3.09 -0.13 -3.93
C GLU A 127 -1.74 0.19 -4.58
N GLY A 128 -1.66 0.21 -5.92
CA GLY A 128 -0.44 0.54 -6.64
C GLY A 128 0.03 1.97 -6.37
N LYS A 129 -0.89 2.95 -6.43
CA LYS A 129 -0.59 4.35 -6.10
C LYS A 129 -0.15 4.49 -4.64
N TYR A 130 -0.83 3.80 -3.73
CA TYR A 130 -0.49 3.77 -2.31
C TYR A 130 0.88 3.19 -2.03
N LEU A 131 1.21 2.03 -2.62
CA LEU A 131 2.53 1.41 -2.46
C LEU A 131 3.66 2.30 -2.97
N LYS A 132 3.43 3.09 -4.03
CA LYS A 132 4.41 4.07 -4.50
C LYS A 132 4.69 5.13 -3.45
N ILE A 133 3.65 5.72 -2.85
CA ILE A 133 3.81 6.73 -1.80
C ILE A 133 4.56 6.14 -0.59
N LEU A 134 4.16 4.95 -0.18
CA LEU A 134 4.79 4.26 0.95
C LEU A 134 6.27 3.96 0.67
N TYR A 135 6.59 3.52 -0.56
CA TYR A 135 7.98 3.27 -0.95
C TYR A 135 8.81 4.55 -0.88
N ASP A 136 8.36 5.62 -1.52
CA ASP A 136 9.07 6.89 -1.58
C ASP A 136 9.29 7.47 -0.16
N GLU A 137 8.29 7.35 0.71
CA GLU A 137 8.38 7.86 2.07
C GLU A 137 9.27 6.99 2.99
N LEU A 138 9.20 5.66 2.85
CA LEU A 138 10.07 4.75 3.59
C LEU A 138 11.52 4.87 3.14
N ASP A 139 11.76 5.09 1.84
CA ASP A 139 13.10 5.35 1.30
C ASP A 139 13.68 6.65 1.86
N ARG A 140 12.90 7.72 1.84
CA ARG A 140 13.27 9.02 2.41
C ARG A 140 13.64 8.93 3.90
N ARG A 141 12.98 8.05 4.65
CA ARG A 141 13.24 7.80 6.08
C ARG A 141 14.31 6.75 6.34
N VAL A 142 14.89 6.15 5.29
CA VAL A 142 15.90 5.07 5.38
C VAL A 142 15.37 3.84 6.14
N LEU A 143 14.09 3.52 5.93
CA LEU A 143 13.41 2.40 6.61
C LEU A 143 13.15 1.19 5.70
N LEU A 144 13.34 1.31 4.38
CA LEU A 144 13.01 0.24 3.43
C LEU A 144 13.69 -1.09 3.76
N ASP A 145 14.92 -1.06 4.21
CA ASP A 145 15.74 -2.25 4.51
C ASP A 145 15.66 -2.67 5.99
N MET A 146 14.73 -2.10 6.76
CA MET A 146 14.46 -2.55 8.12
C MET A 146 13.99 -4.01 8.10
N ASP A 147 14.74 -4.86 8.79
CA ASP A 147 14.50 -6.31 8.87
C ASP A 147 13.36 -6.62 9.84
N LYS A 148 12.58 -7.64 9.52
CA LYS A 148 11.50 -8.15 10.38
C LYS A 148 11.95 -8.56 11.79
N ASN A 149 13.24 -8.89 11.97
CA ASN A 149 13.79 -9.21 13.29
C ASN A 149 13.93 -7.98 14.19
N ASN A 150 13.83 -6.77 13.61
CA ASN A 150 13.82 -5.48 14.32
C ASN A 150 12.42 -4.86 14.38
N ILE A 151 11.37 -5.68 14.23
CA ILE A 151 9.99 -5.19 14.14
C ILE A 151 9.53 -4.47 15.42
N SER A 152 10.10 -4.80 16.58
CA SER A 152 9.84 -4.09 17.83
C SER A 152 10.12 -2.60 17.71
N ASN A 153 11.24 -2.21 17.10
CA ASN A 153 11.59 -0.81 16.88
C ASN A 153 10.57 -0.10 15.97
N LEU A 154 10.02 -0.84 14.99
CA LEU A 154 8.97 -0.31 14.12
C LEU A 154 7.63 -0.20 14.87
N CYS A 155 7.32 -1.16 15.74
CA CYS A 155 6.14 -1.12 16.58
C CYS A 155 6.17 0.05 17.57
N ASP A 156 7.34 0.39 18.11
CA ASP A 156 7.54 1.54 19.01
C ASP A 156 7.27 2.88 18.29
N MET A 157 7.51 2.94 16.98
CA MET A 157 7.23 4.11 16.13
C MET A 157 5.82 4.11 15.55
N CYS A 158 5.07 3.00 15.69
CA CYS A 158 3.78 2.80 15.04
C CYS A 158 2.65 3.42 15.87
N ASP A 159 1.80 4.21 15.23
CA ASP A 159 0.68 4.86 15.90
C ASP A 159 -0.55 3.95 16.09
N LEU A 160 -0.52 2.72 15.56
CA LEU A 160 -1.57 1.75 15.80
C LEU A 160 -1.54 1.21 17.25
N GLY A 161 -0.35 1.06 17.85
CA GLY A 161 -0.19 0.62 19.22
C GLY A 161 -1.06 -0.61 19.53
N GLU A 162 -1.88 -0.52 20.58
CA GLU A 162 -2.80 -1.59 21.01
C GLU A 162 -3.89 -1.95 19.98
N LYS A 163 -4.14 -1.09 18.98
CA LYS A 163 -5.10 -1.36 17.91
C LYS A 163 -4.53 -2.26 16.81
N CYS A 164 -3.22 -2.56 16.84
CA CYS A 164 -2.62 -3.47 15.88
C CYS A 164 -3.19 -4.90 16.11
N PRO A 165 -3.81 -5.50 15.08
CA PRO A 165 -4.42 -6.84 15.26
C PRO A 165 -3.40 -7.98 15.34
N VAL A 166 -2.13 -7.71 14.99
CA VAL A 166 -1.03 -8.69 14.92
C VAL A 166 0.28 -8.04 15.37
N PRO A 167 0.40 -7.64 16.65
CA PRO A 167 1.62 -7.02 17.17
C PRO A 167 2.83 -7.95 16.95
N GLU A 168 3.99 -7.35 16.72
CA GLU A 168 5.26 -8.02 16.48
C GLU A 168 5.32 -8.89 15.21
N GLU A 169 4.31 -8.83 14.34
CA GLU A 169 4.33 -9.51 13.05
C GLU A 169 4.37 -8.52 11.89
N LEU A 170 5.23 -8.80 10.91
CA LEU A 170 5.33 -7.96 9.71
C LEU A 170 4.08 -8.09 8.84
N THR A 171 3.30 -7.00 8.75
CA THR A 171 2.08 -6.92 7.95
C THR A 171 2.03 -5.62 7.16
N VAL A 172 1.04 -5.49 6.27
CA VAL A 172 0.81 -4.24 5.52
C VAL A 172 0.56 -3.02 6.42
N TYR A 173 0.11 -3.22 7.65
CA TYR A 173 -0.01 -2.12 8.62
C TYR A 173 1.34 -1.53 9.02
N CYS A 174 2.41 -2.31 8.98
CA CYS A 174 3.74 -1.83 9.26
C CYS A 174 4.25 -0.82 8.22
N LEU A 175 3.69 -0.86 6.99
CA LEU A 175 4.03 0.11 5.95
C LEU A 175 3.44 1.49 6.21
N GLU A 176 2.29 1.55 6.86
CA GLU A 176 1.54 2.79 7.07
C GLU A 176 1.56 3.31 8.51
N GLY A 177 1.88 2.46 9.49
CA GLY A 177 1.89 2.79 10.91
C GLY A 177 2.92 3.84 11.33
N ILE A 178 3.90 4.13 10.48
CA ILE A 178 4.93 5.15 10.69
C ILE A 178 4.48 6.59 10.34
N PHE A 179 3.31 6.75 9.74
CA PHE A 179 2.72 8.05 9.46
C PHE A 179 1.96 8.53 10.69
N ILE A 180 2.69 9.16 11.60
CA ILE A 180 2.18 9.73 12.84
C ILE A 180 1.97 11.22 12.68
N LYS A 181 0.94 11.72 13.35
CA LYS A 181 0.74 13.15 13.51
C LYS A 181 1.94 13.73 14.28
N GLY A 182 2.68 14.64 13.65
CA GLY A 182 3.71 15.45 14.31
C GLY A 182 3.10 16.42 15.32
#